data_5dcf52f25357cbd55a30d6c42cbe77cb
#
_entry.id   5dcf52f25357cbd55a30d6c42cbe77cb
#
_cell.length_a   1.000
_cell.length_b   1.000
_cell.length_c   1.000
_cell.angle_alpha   90.00
_cell.angle_beta   90.00
_cell.angle_gamma   90.00
#
_symmetry.space_group_name_H-M   'P 1'
#
loop_
_entity.id
_entity.type
_entity.pdbx_description
1 polymer ?
#
loop_
_entity_poly.entity_id
_entity_poly.type
_entity_poly.pdbx_seq_one_letter_code
_entity_poly.pdbx_strand_id
1 'polypeptide(L)'
;MEKERFVETGSSSFFGEYLYDQVVPAHHFLRQLKQIIKWERFTRKLLKLYKGGGVVGRPPFEPALVLKVELIAYLYNLTERQVEVYINENLPAKYFVGLAVDQSAPDHSTLTVFRERLVKRGKLKVFEEMLEEIVQIALQSGIQFGALQIVDSVHSIANVNTDKDQKRQNKGKEPRDPDARWGVKHKRKVKTEEGKEEEQVQYFYGYKAHVSLNAENGLITSLECTSGEAYDGHHFTSLVDHDLEQQLPVETYTADKAYDDGENHYNLEVRGLHSAIRLKKTRTEKKDDNKQVWLDLQKTPQYPRGLKERYKVERKFGEAKQGHGFGRCRYLGRLGFAVQAFFTAIMLNLKRMVKLLTNVGFKTQAVA
;
A
#
# COMPACT_ATOMS: atom_id res chain seq x y z
N MET A 1 -14.30 30.63 7.62
CA MET A 1 -15.42 30.17 6.76
C MET A 1 -15.36 28.67 6.42
N GLU A 2 -14.19 28.02 6.32
CA GLU A 2 -14.15 26.54 6.05
C GLU A 2 -14.50 25.67 7.27
N LYS A 3 -14.32 26.14 8.49
CA LYS A 3 -14.62 25.35 9.70
C LYS A 3 -16.11 25.09 9.92
N GLU A 4 -16.99 25.96 9.50
CA GLU A 4 -18.48 25.81 9.66
C GLU A 4 -19.07 24.69 8.77
N ARG A 5 -18.31 24.22 7.78
CA ARG A 5 -18.76 23.17 6.85
C ARG A 5 -18.76 21.78 7.44
N PHE A 6 -17.98 21.53 8.48
CA PHE A 6 -17.76 20.21 9.08
C PHE A 6 -18.26 20.19 10.52
N VAL A 7 -18.51 18.99 11.02
CA VAL A 7 -18.76 18.78 12.44
C VAL A 7 -17.59 19.35 13.22
N GLU A 8 -17.87 20.21 14.18
CA GLU A 8 -16.86 20.74 15.08
C GLU A 8 -16.28 19.59 15.91
N THR A 9 -14.96 19.40 15.80
CA THR A 9 -14.23 18.34 16.48
C THR A 9 -12.98 18.90 17.12
N GLY A 10 -12.52 18.24 18.16
CA GLY A 10 -11.32 18.64 18.88
C GLY A 10 -11.61 19.17 20.28
N SER A 11 -10.57 19.20 21.09
CA SER A 11 -10.63 19.75 22.43
C SER A 11 -10.65 21.29 22.33
N SER A 12 -11.80 21.87 22.16
CA SER A 12 -11.95 23.33 22.34
C SER A 12 -11.84 23.74 23.81
N SER A 13 -11.79 22.78 24.72
CA SER A 13 -11.58 23.06 26.15
C SER A 13 -10.12 22.80 26.55
N PHE A 14 -9.52 23.77 27.22
CA PHE A 14 -8.21 23.67 27.88
C PHE A 14 -8.07 22.35 28.70
N PHE A 15 -9.14 21.90 29.32
CA PHE A 15 -9.14 20.66 30.12
C PHE A 15 -8.99 19.38 29.24
N GLY A 16 -9.56 19.34 28.05
CA GLY A 16 -9.43 18.19 27.14
C GLY A 16 -8.02 18.04 26.58
N GLU A 17 -7.36 19.14 26.22
CA GLU A 17 -5.95 19.11 25.80
C GLU A 17 -5.03 18.69 26.94
N TYR A 18 -5.23 19.25 28.12
CA TYR A 18 -4.49 18.88 29.33
C TYR A 18 -4.60 17.37 29.62
N LEU A 19 -5.81 16.81 29.53
CA LEU A 19 -6.01 15.37 29.77
C LEU A 19 -5.24 14.50 28.78
N TYR A 20 -5.27 14.84 27.48
CA TYR A 20 -4.49 14.11 26.47
C TYR A 20 -2.99 14.21 26.71
N ASP A 21 -2.50 15.34 27.15
CA ASP A 21 -1.08 15.53 27.48
C ASP A 21 -0.63 14.70 28.67
N GLN A 22 -1.52 14.46 29.64
CA GLN A 22 -1.23 13.60 30.79
C GLN A 22 -1.32 12.10 30.45
N VAL A 23 -2.28 11.71 29.61
CA VAL A 23 -2.60 10.28 29.37
C VAL A 23 -1.86 9.70 28.16
N VAL A 24 -1.60 10.48 27.11
CA VAL A 24 -0.91 10.01 25.91
C VAL A 24 0.58 10.37 25.98
N PRO A 25 1.47 9.41 26.26
CA PRO A 25 2.90 9.70 26.39
C PRO A 25 3.49 10.37 25.15
N ALA A 26 4.47 11.26 25.33
CA ALA A 26 5.13 11.97 24.23
C ALA A 26 5.73 11.01 23.19
N HIS A 27 6.24 9.85 23.61
CA HIS A 27 6.81 8.82 22.74
C HIS A 27 5.78 7.81 22.22
N HIS A 28 4.47 8.03 22.43
CA HIS A 28 3.46 7.14 21.90
C HIS A 28 3.40 7.25 20.36
N PHE A 29 3.35 6.11 19.67
CA PHE A 29 3.39 6.04 18.20
C PHE A 29 2.35 6.97 17.51
N LEU A 30 1.09 6.91 17.95
CA LEU A 30 0.01 7.73 17.38
C LEU A 30 0.20 9.22 17.65
N ARG A 31 0.83 9.62 18.75
CA ARG A 31 1.19 11.00 19.05
C ARG A 31 2.24 11.51 18.08
N GLN A 32 3.30 10.73 17.87
CA GLN A 32 4.34 11.05 16.90
C GLN A 32 3.79 11.12 15.48
N LEU A 33 2.95 10.16 15.07
CA LEU A 33 2.32 10.15 13.77
C LEU A 33 1.43 11.39 13.54
N LYS A 34 0.66 11.82 14.56
CA LYS A 34 -0.15 13.05 14.47
C LYS A 34 0.69 14.29 14.22
N GLN A 35 1.87 14.38 14.85
CA GLN A 35 2.75 15.54 14.78
C GLN A 35 3.55 15.63 13.48
N ILE A 36 4.00 14.49 12.94
CA ILE A 36 4.82 14.42 11.72
C ILE A 36 4.02 14.84 10.49
N ILE A 37 2.73 14.50 10.43
CA ILE A 37 1.89 14.69 9.25
C ILE A 37 1.02 15.94 9.39
N LYS A 38 1.12 16.85 8.41
CA LYS A 38 0.21 17.99 8.26
C LYS A 38 -1.10 17.54 7.61
N TRP A 39 -2.03 17.05 8.42
CA TRP A 39 -3.26 16.39 7.99
C TRP A 39 -4.19 17.29 7.15
N GLU A 40 -4.11 18.59 7.29
CA GLU A 40 -4.88 19.58 6.50
C GLU A 40 -4.59 19.46 4.99
N ARG A 41 -3.42 18.95 4.60
CA ARG A 41 -3.10 18.68 3.19
C ARG A 41 -4.06 17.65 2.59
N PHE A 42 -4.43 16.63 3.36
CA PHE A 42 -5.40 15.60 2.93
C PHE A 42 -6.82 16.14 2.90
N THR A 43 -7.22 17.00 3.85
CA THR A 43 -8.51 17.70 3.78
C THR A 43 -8.62 18.47 2.46
N ARG A 44 -7.62 19.27 2.10
CA ARG A 44 -7.62 20.03 0.84
C ARG A 44 -7.71 19.14 -0.41
N LYS A 45 -6.95 18.04 -0.46
CA LYS A 45 -6.99 17.09 -1.57
C LYS A 45 -8.35 16.39 -1.69
N LEU A 46 -8.94 15.99 -0.58
CA LEU A 46 -10.16 15.21 -0.53
C LEU A 46 -11.43 16.06 -0.60
N LEU A 47 -11.34 17.37 -0.34
CA LEU A 47 -12.48 18.27 -0.33
C LEU A 47 -13.26 18.26 -1.65
N LYS A 48 -12.56 18.12 -2.79
CA LYS A 48 -13.15 17.99 -4.13
C LYS A 48 -14.16 16.84 -4.27
N LEU A 49 -14.07 15.85 -3.38
CA LEU A 49 -14.96 14.69 -3.37
C LEU A 49 -16.27 14.93 -2.60
N TYR A 50 -16.34 16.04 -1.85
CA TYR A 50 -17.51 16.41 -1.06
C TYR A 50 -18.35 17.45 -1.83
N LYS A 51 -19.59 17.07 -2.20
CA LYS A 51 -20.53 17.98 -2.84
C LYS A 51 -21.25 18.87 -1.81
N GLY A 52 -21.65 20.07 -2.24
CA GLY A 52 -22.44 21.01 -1.48
C GLY A 52 -21.65 21.91 -0.54
N GLY A 53 -22.24 23.06 -0.18
CA GLY A 53 -21.63 24.09 0.65
C GLY A 53 -21.81 23.89 2.16
N GLY A 54 -22.41 22.78 2.61
CA GLY A 54 -22.66 22.53 4.04
C GLY A 54 -23.87 23.26 4.62
N VAL A 55 -24.65 23.93 3.79
CA VAL A 55 -25.77 24.80 4.26
C VAL A 55 -27.04 24.01 4.58
N VAL A 56 -27.19 22.80 4.03
CA VAL A 56 -28.39 21.98 4.22
C VAL A 56 -27.99 20.57 4.66
N GLY A 57 -28.59 20.07 5.76
CA GLY A 57 -28.37 18.75 6.32
C GLY A 57 -27.33 18.72 7.46
N ARG A 58 -27.07 17.53 8.00
CA ARG A 58 -26.06 17.32 9.04
C ARG A 58 -24.65 17.55 8.47
N PRO A 59 -23.83 18.40 9.09
CA PRO A 59 -22.46 18.62 8.64
C PRO A 59 -21.68 17.30 8.61
N PRO A 60 -20.89 17.02 7.55
CA PRO A 60 -20.03 15.83 7.54
C PRO A 60 -18.81 16.02 8.44
N PHE A 61 -18.18 14.92 8.83
CA PHE A 61 -16.85 14.96 9.42
C PHE A 61 -15.81 15.45 8.40
N GLU A 62 -14.77 16.13 8.91
CA GLU A 62 -13.65 16.57 8.09
C GLU A 62 -12.99 15.37 7.37
N PRO A 63 -12.65 15.48 6.07
CA PRO A 63 -12.05 14.38 5.31
C PRO A 63 -10.79 13.78 5.93
N ALA A 64 -9.90 14.61 6.48
CA ALA A 64 -8.68 14.11 7.14
C ALA A 64 -8.99 13.37 8.44
N LEU A 65 -10.06 13.72 9.15
CA LEU A 65 -10.49 12.98 10.33
C LEU A 65 -10.92 11.56 9.93
N VAL A 66 -11.80 11.44 8.94
CA VAL A 66 -12.28 10.12 8.47
C VAL A 66 -11.13 9.30 7.89
N LEU A 67 -10.19 9.94 7.17
CA LEU A 67 -8.96 9.28 6.70
C LEU A 67 -8.15 8.72 7.87
N LYS A 68 -7.98 9.47 8.96
CA LYS A 68 -7.27 8.97 10.16
C LYS A 68 -7.97 7.78 10.81
N VAL A 69 -9.32 7.74 10.80
CA VAL A 69 -10.08 6.57 11.27
C VAL A 69 -9.81 5.35 10.39
N GLU A 70 -9.83 5.51 9.05
CA GLU A 70 -9.45 4.43 8.13
C GLU A 70 -8.01 3.95 8.39
N LEU A 71 -7.07 4.84 8.58
CA LEU A 71 -5.68 4.47 8.87
C LEU A 71 -5.55 3.68 10.19
N ILE A 72 -6.32 4.00 11.24
CA ILE A 72 -6.41 3.19 12.45
C ILE A 72 -6.94 1.78 12.13
N ALA A 73 -7.98 1.67 11.30
CA ALA A 73 -8.52 0.36 10.91
C ALA A 73 -7.46 -0.51 10.19
N TYR A 74 -6.62 0.09 9.33
CA TYR A 74 -5.52 -0.62 8.67
C TYR A 74 -4.34 -0.88 9.60
N LEU A 75 -4.02 0.05 10.50
CA LEU A 75 -2.92 -0.08 11.45
C LEU A 75 -3.10 -1.29 12.38
N TYR A 76 -4.31 -1.45 12.91
CA TYR A 76 -4.66 -2.51 13.88
C TYR A 76 -5.40 -3.69 13.24
N ASN A 77 -5.55 -3.71 11.92
CA ASN A 77 -6.28 -4.73 11.17
C ASN A 77 -7.73 -4.93 11.67
N LEU A 78 -8.42 -3.84 11.94
CA LEU A 78 -9.80 -3.81 12.45
C LEU A 78 -10.81 -3.75 11.29
N THR A 79 -11.99 -4.29 11.52
CA THR A 79 -13.17 -4.03 10.68
C THR A 79 -13.74 -2.64 10.99
N GLU A 80 -14.64 -2.14 10.13
CA GLU A 80 -15.29 -0.83 10.31
C GLU A 80 -16.04 -0.71 11.65
N ARG A 81 -16.73 -1.76 12.07
CA ARG A 81 -17.40 -1.80 13.38
C ARG A 81 -16.41 -1.84 14.55
N GLN A 82 -15.33 -2.60 14.39
CA GLN A 82 -14.31 -2.69 15.43
C GLN A 82 -13.53 -1.39 15.59
N VAL A 83 -13.25 -0.65 14.50
CA VAL A 83 -12.51 0.62 14.61
C VAL A 83 -13.36 1.70 15.29
N GLU A 84 -14.65 1.74 15.07
CA GLU A 84 -15.58 2.63 15.78
C GLU A 84 -15.51 2.39 17.29
N VAL A 85 -15.66 1.13 17.73
CA VAL A 85 -15.54 0.75 19.13
C VAL A 85 -14.15 1.06 19.68
N TYR A 86 -13.10 0.64 18.96
CA TYR A 86 -11.71 0.84 19.36
C TYR A 86 -11.38 2.32 19.62
N ILE A 87 -11.80 3.23 18.74
CA ILE A 87 -11.55 4.67 18.92
C ILE A 87 -12.32 5.21 20.12
N ASN A 88 -13.56 4.75 20.34
CA ASN A 88 -14.36 5.20 21.48
C ASN A 88 -13.74 4.79 22.85
N GLU A 89 -13.07 3.64 22.89
CA GLU A 89 -12.49 3.06 24.11
C GLU A 89 -11.00 3.38 24.28
N ASN A 90 -10.32 3.95 23.26
CA ASN A 90 -8.88 4.14 23.26
C ASN A 90 -8.49 5.61 23.15
N LEU A 91 -8.03 6.21 24.25
CA LEU A 91 -7.66 7.63 24.30
C LEU A 91 -6.54 8.02 23.33
N PRO A 92 -5.44 7.26 23.17
CA PRO A 92 -4.45 7.54 22.13
C PRO A 92 -5.03 7.56 20.72
N ALA A 93 -6.00 6.68 20.39
CA ALA A 93 -6.66 6.67 19.09
C ALA A 93 -7.58 7.89 18.92
N LYS A 94 -8.38 8.25 19.92
CA LYS A 94 -9.17 9.50 19.94
C LYS A 94 -8.30 10.72 19.72
N TYR A 95 -7.19 10.82 20.45
CA TYR A 95 -6.21 11.89 20.29
C TYR A 95 -5.69 12.00 18.86
N PHE A 96 -5.28 10.87 18.28
CA PHE A 96 -4.75 10.83 16.91
C PHE A 96 -5.79 11.29 15.89
N VAL A 97 -7.01 10.80 15.99
CA VAL A 97 -8.12 11.17 15.10
C VAL A 97 -8.46 12.66 15.21
N GLY A 98 -8.33 13.24 16.40
CA GLY A 98 -8.61 14.66 16.69
C GLY A 98 -10.01 14.88 17.26
N LEU A 99 -10.51 13.89 18.02
CA LEU A 99 -11.77 13.99 18.77
C LEU A 99 -11.51 14.52 20.19
N ALA A 100 -12.48 15.20 20.78
CA ALA A 100 -12.46 15.47 22.21
C ALA A 100 -12.71 14.16 22.98
N VAL A 101 -12.39 14.13 24.28
CA VAL A 101 -12.48 12.93 25.12
C VAL A 101 -13.91 12.39 25.19
N ASP A 102 -14.87 13.29 25.26
CA ASP A 102 -16.32 13.03 25.35
C ASP A 102 -16.99 12.82 23.98
N GLN A 103 -16.30 13.14 22.87
CA GLN A 103 -16.84 12.95 21.53
C GLN A 103 -16.80 11.49 21.08
N SER A 104 -17.85 11.08 20.39
CA SER A 104 -17.92 9.76 19.76
C SER A 104 -17.22 9.74 18.41
N ALA A 105 -16.62 8.60 18.08
CA ALA A 105 -16.07 8.33 16.76
C ALA A 105 -17.16 8.41 15.67
N PRO A 106 -16.77 8.71 14.40
CA PRO A 106 -17.66 8.46 13.27
C PRO A 106 -18.12 7.01 13.27
N ASP A 107 -19.40 6.78 13.01
CA ASP A 107 -19.94 5.43 12.90
C ASP A 107 -19.38 4.69 11.66
N HIS A 108 -19.50 3.37 11.66
CA HIS A 108 -19.02 2.51 10.57
C HIS A 108 -19.65 2.84 9.20
N SER A 109 -20.89 3.36 9.16
CA SER A 109 -21.53 3.76 7.89
C SER A 109 -20.86 4.98 7.27
N THR A 110 -20.33 5.89 8.09
CA THR A 110 -19.52 7.03 7.64
C THR A 110 -18.28 6.57 6.87
N LEU A 111 -17.60 5.51 7.33
CA LEU A 111 -16.44 4.94 6.63
C LEU A 111 -16.83 4.34 5.29
N THR A 112 -17.95 3.61 5.24
CA THR A 112 -18.49 3.07 3.99
C THR A 112 -18.76 4.19 2.98
N VAL A 113 -19.46 5.25 3.39
CA VAL A 113 -19.77 6.41 2.54
C VAL A 113 -18.49 7.13 2.10
N PHE A 114 -17.51 7.25 2.98
CA PHE A 114 -16.20 7.86 2.64
C PHE A 114 -15.48 7.06 1.54
N ARG A 115 -15.36 5.75 1.68
CA ARG A 115 -14.75 4.88 0.65
C ARG A 115 -15.52 4.93 -0.67
N GLU A 116 -16.85 4.92 -0.63
CA GLU A 116 -17.65 5.09 -1.85
C GLU A 116 -17.36 6.40 -2.55
N ARG A 117 -17.15 7.50 -1.81
CA ARG A 117 -16.75 8.78 -2.40
C ARG A 117 -15.37 8.68 -3.05
N LEU A 118 -14.38 8.08 -2.38
CA LEU A 118 -13.06 7.86 -2.93
C LEU A 118 -13.14 7.05 -4.25
N VAL A 119 -13.85 5.95 -4.25
CA VAL A 119 -13.98 5.05 -5.40
C VAL A 119 -14.79 5.70 -6.53
N LYS A 120 -15.98 6.22 -6.24
CA LYS A 120 -16.90 6.72 -7.29
C LYS A 120 -16.44 8.04 -7.89
N ARG A 121 -15.83 8.93 -7.10
CA ARG A 121 -15.44 10.28 -7.54
C ARG A 121 -13.94 10.45 -7.73
N GLY A 122 -13.13 9.87 -6.87
CA GLY A 122 -11.66 9.95 -6.92
C GLY A 122 -11.04 8.93 -7.86
N LYS A 123 -11.69 7.75 -8.03
CA LYS A 123 -11.17 6.59 -8.76
C LYS A 123 -9.78 6.20 -8.22
N LEU A 124 -8.93 5.58 -9.03
CA LEU A 124 -7.56 5.21 -8.63
C LEU A 124 -6.70 6.44 -8.33
N LYS A 125 -6.86 7.50 -9.12
CA LYS A 125 -6.03 8.71 -9.03
C LYS A 125 -5.97 9.34 -7.63
N VAL A 126 -7.06 9.33 -6.87
CA VAL A 126 -7.05 9.92 -5.52
C VAL A 126 -6.16 9.13 -4.55
N PHE A 127 -6.05 7.81 -4.76
CA PHE A 127 -5.20 6.96 -3.92
C PHE A 127 -3.73 7.14 -4.28
N GLU A 128 -3.42 7.25 -5.58
CA GLU A 128 -2.10 7.60 -6.10
C GLU A 128 -1.66 8.95 -5.52
N GLU A 129 -2.47 10.01 -5.69
CA GLU A 129 -2.23 11.34 -5.13
C GLU A 129 -2.00 11.33 -3.60
N MET A 130 -2.65 10.42 -2.85
CA MET A 130 -2.43 10.30 -1.40
C MET A 130 -1.10 9.60 -1.08
N LEU A 131 -0.73 8.57 -1.83
CA LEU A 131 0.54 7.88 -1.65
C LEU A 131 1.71 8.82 -2.00
N GLU A 132 1.63 9.52 -3.13
CA GLU A 132 2.59 10.55 -3.54
C GLU A 132 2.74 11.64 -2.46
N GLU A 133 1.64 12.13 -1.89
CA GLU A 133 1.70 13.14 -0.82
C GLU A 133 2.50 12.62 0.40
N ILE A 134 2.35 11.34 0.77
CA ILE A 134 3.13 10.72 1.84
C ILE A 134 4.62 10.67 1.48
N VAL A 135 4.97 10.32 0.24
CA VAL A 135 6.36 10.31 -0.24
C VAL A 135 6.94 11.72 -0.23
N GLN A 136 6.18 12.73 -0.68
CA GLN A 136 6.60 14.13 -0.67
C GLN A 136 6.78 14.67 0.77
N ILE A 137 5.90 14.28 1.70
CA ILE A 137 6.07 14.62 3.12
C ILE A 137 7.36 13.97 3.66
N ALA A 138 7.67 12.74 3.30
CA ALA A 138 8.89 12.07 3.70
C ALA A 138 10.14 12.82 3.22
N LEU A 139 10.19 13.21 1.95
CA LEU A 139 11.26 14.04 1.37
C LEU A 139 11.42 15.36 2.12
N GLN A 140 10.32 16.10 2.31
CA GLN A 140 10.30 17.39 3.00
C GLN A 140 10.71 17.28 4.49
N SER A 141 10.52 16.12 5.10
CA SER A 141 10.92 15.84 6.48
C SER A 141 12.40 15.42 6.61
N GLY A 142 13.16 15.42 5.51
CA GLY A 142 14.58 15.07 5.51
C GLY A 142 14.89 13.58 5.45
N ILE A 143 13.91 12.72 5.16
CA ILE A 143 14.16 11.30 4.93
C ILE A 143 14.94 11.15 3.62
N GLN A 144 16.14 10.56 3.70
CA GLN A 144 16.98 10.32 2.54
C GLN A 144 16.42 9.18 1.69
N PHE A 145 16.33 9.40 0.39
CA PHE A 145 16.03 8.37 -0.60
C PHE A 145 17.33 7.96 -1.27
N GLY A 146 17.53 6.65 -1.37
CA GLY A 146 18.71 6.10 -2.05
C GLY A 146 18.47 5.87 -3.53
N ALA A 147 19.55 5.62 -4.26
CA ALA A 147 19.58 5.45 -5.71
C ALA A 147 18.99 4.11 -6.19
N LEU A 148 18.66 3.18 -5.29
CA LEU A 148 18.18 1.84 -5.66
C LEU A 148 16.70 1.67 -5.34
N GLN A 149 15.90 1.28 -6.35
CA GLN A 149 14.51 0.87 -6.22
C GLN A 149 14.36 -0.64 -6.43
N ILE A 150 13.44 -1.24 -5.69
CA ILE A 150 13.10 -2.66 -5.76
C ILE A 150 11.66 -2.78 -6.24
N VAL A 151 11.45 -3.40 -7.39
CA VAL A 151 10.12 -3.67 -7.94
C VAL A 151 9.77 -5.13 -7.74
N ASP A 152 8.57 -5.38 -7.20
CA ASP A 152 8.04 -6.73 -7.02
C ASP A 152 6.52 -6.70 -6.89
N SER A 153 5.87 -7.85 -6.96
CA SER A 153 4.43 -8.00 -6.83
C SER A 153 4.02 -8.84 -5.64
N VAL A 154 2.88 -8.53 -5.05
CA VAL A 154 2.27 -9.30 -3.97
C VAL A 154 0.83 -9.61 -4.28
N HIS A 155 0.43 -10.88 -4.10
CA HIS A 155 -0.95 -11.32 -4.31
C HIS A 155 -1.79 -11.25 -3.04
N SER A 156 -3.10 -10.99 -3.23
CA SER A 156 -4.14 -11.10 -2.21
C SER A 156 -5.27 -11.98 -2.72
N ILE A 157 -5.78 -12.85 -1.86
CA ILE A 157 -6.87 -13.77 -2.20
C ILE A 157 -8.19 -13.01 -2.18
N ALA A 158 -9.02 -13.17 -3.22
CA ALA A 158 -10.34 -12.55 -3.30
C ALA A 158 -11.26 -13.00 -2.15
N ASN A 159 -12.16 -12.11 -1.72
CA ASN A 159 -13.08 -12.39 -0.62
C ASN A 159 -14.32 -13.15 -1.09
N VAL A 160 -14.10 -14.27 -1.76
CA VAL A 160 -15.15 -15.18 -2.24
C VAL A 160 -14.83 -16.62 -1.85
N ASN A 161 -15.89 -17.44 -1.76
CA ASN A 161 -15.74 -18.89 -1.67
C ASN A 161 -15.78 -19.43 -3.11
N THR A 162 -14.61 -19.86 -3.61
CA THR A 162 -14.41 -20.31 -5.00
C THR A 162 -15.33 -21.44 -5.41
N ASP A 163 -15.59 -22.42 -4.51
CA ASP A 163 -16.43 -23.58 -4.81
C ASP A 163 -17.92 -23.20 -4.96
N LYS A 164 -18.38 -22.30 -4.06
CA LYS A 164 -19.74 -21.75 -4.16
C LYS A 164 -19.91 -20.85 -5.37
N ASP A 165 -18.88 -20.10 -5.71
CA ASP A 165 -18.88 -19.21 -6.87
C ASP A 165 -18.87 -20.00 -8.17
N GLN A 166 -18.08 -21.09 -8.27
CA GLN A 166 -18.11 -22.01 -9.40
C GLN A 166 -19.50 -22.64 -9.59
N LYS A 167 -20.14 -23.10 -8.50
CA LYS A 167 -21.52 -23.63 -8.55
C LYS A 167 -22.54 -22.57 -9.00
N ARG A 168 -22.29 -21.30 -8.69
CA ARG A 168 -23.10 -20.17 -9.14
C ARG A 168 -22.93 -19.93 -10.65
N GLN A 169 -21.69 -19.92 -11.14
CA GLN A 169 -21.37 -19.76 -12.56
C GLN A 169 -21.93 -20.89 -13.42
N ASN A 170 -21.87 -22.13 -12.92
CA ASN A 170 -22.45 -23.30 -13.60
C ASN A 170 -23.99 -23.19 -13.76
N LYS A 171 -24.64 -22.31 -12.98
CA LYS A 171 -26.06 -21.98 -13.10
C LYS A 171 -26.33 -20.72 -13.96
N GLY A 172 -25.33 -20.27 -14.75
CA GLY A 172 -25.43 -19.11 -15.63
C GLY A 172 -25.46 -17.76 -14.89
N LYS A 173 -25.04 -17.70 -13.61
CA LYS A 173 -24.96 -16.44 -12.86
C LYS A 173 -23.54 -15.87 -12.92
N GLU A 174 -23.44 -14.56 -12.98
CA GLU A 174 -22.15 -13.84 -12.93
C GLU A 174 -21.34 -14.19 -11.66
N PRO A 175 -19.99 -14.22 -11.77
CA PRO A 175 -19.13 -14.39 -10.60
C PRO A 175 -19.45 -13.33 -9.54
N ARG A 176 -19.27 -13.71 -8.26
CA ARG A 176 -19.48 -12.76 -7.15
C ARG A 176 -18.47 -11.62 -7.17
N ASP A 177 -17.26 -11.90 -7.63
CA ASP A 177 -16.21 -10.92 -7.85
C ASP A 177 -15.79 -10.98 -9.33
N PRO A 178 -16.36 -10.11 -10.20
CA PRO A 178 -16.16 -10.18 -11.65
C PRO A 178 -14.75 -9.77 -12.08
N ASP A 179 -13.99 -9.07 -11.24
CA ASP A 179 -12.64 -8.58 -11.56
C ASP A 179 -11.53 -9.51 -11.08
N ALA A 180 -11.82 -10.42 -10.12
CA ALA A 180 -10.84 -11.38 -9.63
C ALA A 180 -10.52 -12.45 -10.68
N ARG A 181 -9.27 -12.88 -10.75
CA ARG A 181 -8.80 -13.90 -11.70
C ARG A 181 -7.84 -14.88 -11.02
N TRP A 182 -7.70 -16.06 -11.63
CA TRP A 182 -6.72 -17.04 -11.23
C TRP A 182 -5.32 -16.59 -11.63
N GLY A 183 -4.39 -16.61 -10.67
CA GLY A 183 -2.99 -16.33 -10.88
C GLY A 183 -2.11 -17.46 -10.35
N VAL A 184 -0.85 -17.50 -10.80
CA VAL A 184 0.15 -18.45 -10.33
C VAL A 184 0.86 -17.85 -9.11
N LYS A 185 0.83 -18.56 -7.97
CA LYS A 185 1.52 -18.15 -6.75
C LYS A 185 2.99 -18.58 -6.78
N HIS A 186 3.23 -19.84 -7.05
CA HIS A 186 4.54 -20.39 -7.28
C HIS A 186 4.54 -21.74 -7.99
N LYS A 187 5.68 -22.07 -8.59
CA LYS A 187 5.95 -23.34 -9.22
C LYS A 187 7.11 -24.00 -8.48
N ARG A 188 6.91 -25.23 -8.06
CA ARG A 188 7.95 -26.05 -7.41
C ARG A 188 8.18 -27.31 -8.22
N LYS A 189 9.44 -27.70 -8.37
CA LYS A 189 9.77 -29.03 -8.81
C LYS A 189 9.77 -29.96 -7.60
N VAL A 190 8.93 -30.98 -7.63
CA VAL A 190 8.81 -32.00 -6.59
C VAL A 190 9.26 -33.30 -7.21
N LYS A 191 10.12 -34.06 -6.52
CA LYS A 191 10.45 -35.44 -6.93
C LYS A 191 9.32 -36.35 -6.49
N THR A 192 8.73 -37.08 -7.45
CA THR A 192 7.78 -38.14 -7.16
C THR A 192 8.48 -39.32 -6.50
N GLU A 193 7.74 -40.26 -5.91
CA GLU A 193 8.27 -41.48 -5.31
C GLU A 193 9.03 -42.33 -6.34
N GLU A 194 8.72 -42.17 -7.64
CA GLU A 194 9.42 -42.81 -8.76
C GLU A 194 10.69 -42.06 -9.20
N GLY A 195 11.09 -40.98 -8.51
CA GLY A 195 12.28 -40.17 -8.82
C GLY A 195 12.15 -39.23 -10.01
N LYS A 196 10.96 -39.09 -10.61
CA LYS A 196 10.68 -38.13 -11.67
C LYS A 196 10.45 -36.70 -11.09
N GLU A 197 10.97 -35.70 -11.77
CA GLU A 197 10.67 -34.30 -11.41
C GLU A 197 9.33 -33.87 -12.03
N GLU A 198 8.34 -33.55 -11.17
CA GLU A 198 7.08 -32.97 -11.59
C GLU A 198 7.00 -31.49 -11.15
N GLU A 199 6.45 -30.66 -12.02
CA GLU A 199 6.23 -29.23 -11.69
C GLU A 199 4.90 -29.09 -10.98
N GLN A 200 4.93 -28.81 -9.67
CA GLN A 200 3.75 -28.50 -8.88
C GLN A 200 3.49 -26.99 -8.92
N VAL A 201 2.35 -26.61 -9.51
CA VAL A 201 1.92 -25.21 -9.62
C VAL A 201 0.87 -24.92 -8.56
N GLN A 202 1.11 -23.89 -7.76
CA GLN A 202 0.15 -23.39 -6.80
C GLN A 202 -0.54 -22.14 -7.36
N TYR A 203 -1.87 -22.16 -7.39
CA TYR A 203 -2.71 -21.07 -7.87
C TYR A 203 -3.33 -20.28 -6.72
N PHE A 204 -3.74 -19.04 -7.00
CA PHE A 204 -4.61 -18.25 -6.15
C PHE A 204 -5.67 -17.59 -7.02
N TYR A 205 -6.84 -17.31 -6.44
CA TYR A 205 -7.89 -16.51 -7.07
C TYR A 205 -7.95 -15.16 -6.40
N GLY A 206 -7.71 -14.07 -7.14
CA GLY A 206 -7.67 -12.74 -6.54
C GLY A 206 -6.97 -11.68 -7.38
N TYR A 207 -6.10 -10.91 -6.73
CA TYR A 207 -5.48 -9.70 -7.27
C TYR A 207 -3.98 -9.65 -6.96
N LYS A 208 -3.27 -8.79 -7.68
CA LYS A 208 -1.88 -8.43 -7.42
C LYS A 208 -1.73 -6.94 -7.18
N ALA A 209 -0.85 -6.57 -6.25
CA ALA A 209 -0.32 -5.22 -6.12
C ALA A 209 1.15 -5.24 -6.53
N HIS A 210 1.49 -4.47 -7.56
CA HIS A 210 2.85 -4.23 -8.02
C HIS A 210 3.36 -2.98 -7.31
N VAL A 211 4.53 -3.05 -6.70
CA VAL A 211 5.06 -1.94 -5.91
C VAL A 211 6.51 -1.64 -6.30
N SER A 212 6.88 -0.37 -6.20
CA SER A 212 8.25 0.09 -6.14
C SER A 212 8.59 0.50 -4.71
N LEU A 213 9.72 0.03 -4.19
CA LEU A 213 10.19 0.23 -2.83
C LEU A 213 11.59 0.82 -2.85
N ASN A 214 11.81 1.95 -2.19
CA ASN A 214 13.16 2.49 -2.02
C ASN A 214 13.97 1.61 -1.06
N ALA A 215 15.11 1.12 -1.53
CA ALA A 215 15.95 0.17 -0.79
C ALA A 215 16.57 0.79 0.47
N GLU A 216 16.85 2.09 0.50
CA GLU A 216 17.51 2.78 1.61
C GLU A 216 16.55 2.99 2.78
N ASN A 217 15.44 3.65 2.54
CA ASN A 217 14.49 4.02 3.60
C ASN A 217 13.36 3.01 3.79
N GLY A 218 13.09 2.11 2.83
CA GLY A 218 12.05 1.09 2.88
C GLY A 218 10.62 1.65 2.71
N LEU A 219 10.48 2.83 2.06
CA LEU A 219 9.19 3.41 1.70
C LEU A 219 8.72 2.89 0.33
N ILE A 220 7.44 2.60 0.21
CA ILE A 220 6.76 2.31 -1.06
C ILE A 220 6.55 3.64 -1.77
N THR A 221 7.09 3.78 -2.97
CA THR A 221 7.06 5.02 -3.74
C THR A 221 5.98 5.01 -4.81
N SER A 222 5.70 3.86 -5.40
CA SER A 222 4.60 3.70 -6.35
C SER A 222 3.91 2.34 -6.19
N LEU A 223 2.64 2.27 -6.62
CA LEU A 223 1.81 1.08 -6.49
C LEU A 223 0.78 1.01 -7.62
N GLU A 224 0.63 -0.17 -8.23
CA GLU A 224 -0.39 -0.48 -9.21
C GLU A 224 -1.16 -1.75 -8.83
N CYS A 225 -2.49 -1.78 -9.10
CA CYS A 225 -3.36 -2.91 -8.75
C CYS A 225 -3.92 -3.58 -9.99
N THR A 226 -3.77 -4.91 -10.07
CA THR A 226 -4.23 -5.72 -11.20
C THR A 226 -5.02 -6.95 -10.75
N SER A 227 -5.67 -7.62 -11.71
CA SER A 227 -6.21 -8.97 -11.50
C SER A 227 -5.08 -9.99 -11.33
N GLY A 228 -5.39 -11.15 -10.74
CA GLY A 228 -4.41 -12.19 -10.41
C GLY A 228 -3.63 -12.77 -11.60
N GLU A 229 -4.23 -12.75 -12.78
CA GLU A 229 -3.65 -13.28 -14.03
C GLU A 229 -2.59 -12.37 -14.67
N ALA A 230 -2.56 -11.07 -14.30
CA ALA A 230 -1.70 -10.09 -14.93
C ALA A 230 -0.22 -10.51 -14.88
N TYR A 231 0.48 -10.30 -16.00
CA TYR A 231 1.91 -10.56 -16.08
C TYR A 231 2.71 -9.42 -15.46
N ASP A 232 3.54 -9.74 -14.46
CA ASP A 232 4.21 -8.74 -13.62
C ASP A 232 5.11 -7.80 -14.42
N GLY A 233 5.81 -8.32 -15.46
CA GLY A 233 6.72 -7.54 -16.31
C GLY A 233 6.07 -6.34 -17.01
N HIS A 234 4.78 -6.42 -17.36
CA HIS A 234 4.08 -5.33 -18.06
C HIS A 234 3.81 -4.09 -17.19
N HIS A 235 3.92 -4.24 -15.87
CA HIS A 235 3.65 -3.15 -14.91
C HIS A 235 4.94 -2.47 -14.42
N PHE A 236 6.10 -2.91 -14.91
CA PHE A 236 7.40 -2.40 -14.49
C PHE A 236 7.60 -0.94 -14.90
N THR A 237 7.41 -0.64 -16.19
CA THR A 237 7.65 0.70 -16.73
C THR A 237 6.74 1.75 -16.10
N SER A 238 5.46 1.43 -15.86
CA SER A 238 4.52 2.33 -15.17
C SER A 238 5.00 2.72 -13.77
N LEU A 239 5.53 1.76 -13.00
CA LEU A 239 6.09 2.04 -11.67
C LEU A 239 7.35 2.90 -11.75
N VAL A 240 8.22 2.65 -12.73
CA VAL A 240 9.42 3.47 -12.99
C VAL A 240 9.02 4.92 -13.31
N ASP A 241 8.05 5.11 -14.20
CA ASP A 241 7.60 6.43 -14.61
C ASP A 241 7.01 7.22 -13.43
N HIS A 242 6.19 6.59 -12.57
CA HIS A 242 5.66 7.22 -11.37
C HIS A 242 6.77 7.63 -10.37
N ASP A 243 7.82 6.82 -10.21
CA ASP A 243 8.94 7.19 -9.34
C ASP A 243 9.72 8.39 -9.90
N LEU A 244 9.92 8.46 -11.21
CA LEU A 244 10.59 9.57 -11.88
C LEU A 244 9.76 10.87 -11.82
N GLU A 245 8.45 10.79 -11.98
CA GLU A 245 7.54 11.94 -11.83
C GLU A 245 7.63 12.56 -10.43
N GLN A 246 7.91 11.75 -9.40
CA GLN A 246 8.14 12.23 -8.03
C GLN A 246 9.53 12.84 -7.80
N GLN A 247 10.39 12.87 -8.83
CA GLN A 247 11.76 13.41 -8.78
C GLN A 247 12.64 12.74 -7.71
N LEU A 248 12.47 11.43 -7.53
CA LEU A 248 13.30 10.65 -6.63
C LEU A 248 14.70 10.47 -7.22
N PRO A 249 15.78 10.43 -6.39
CA PRO A 249 17.18 10.32 -6.85
C PRO A 249 17.52 8.86 -7.22
N VAL A 250 16.70 8.26 -8.09
CA VAL A 250 16.84 6.85 -8.47
C VAL A 250 17.78 6.71 -9.67
N GLU A 251 18.69 5.76 -9.57
CA GLU A 251 19.64 5.43 -10.63
C GLU A 251 19.54 3.96 -11.07
N THR A 252 19.03 3.08 -10.20
CA THR A 252 19.05 1.63 -10.42
C THR A 252 17.72 1.02 -10.02
N TYR A 253 17.19 0.13 -10.86
CA TYR A 253 16.02 -0.70 -10.55
C TYR A 253 16.41 -2.18 -10.49
N THR A 254 15.96 -2.88 -9.44
CA THR A 254 16.07 -4.32 -9.30
C THR A 254 14.71 -4.98 -9.22
N ALA A 255 14.58 -6.13 -9.85
CA ALA A 255 13.36 -6.94 -9.82
C ALA A 255 13.69 -8.43 -9.96
N ASP A 256 12.70 -9.30 -9.84
CA ASP A 256 12.88 -10.71 -10.05
C ASP A 256 12.93 -11.08 -11.55
N LYS A 257 13.16 -12.37 -11.84
CA LYS A 257 13.24 -12.88 -13.22
C LYS A 257 11.91 -12.81 -14.00
N ALA A 258 10.77 -12.56 -13.34
CA ALA A 258 9.50 -12.36 -14.03
C ALA A 258 9.48 -11.04 -14.79
N TYR A 259 10.28 -10.07 -14.35
CA TYR A 259 10.46 -8.77 -14.98
C TYR A 259 11.56 -8.75 -16.06
N ASP A 260 12.30 -9.87 -16.24
CA ASP A 260 13.35 -9.98 -17.27
C ASP A 260 12.70 -10.05 -18.67
N ASP A 261 12.43 -8.90 -19.21
CA ASP A 261 11.97 -8.64 -20.55
C ASP A 261 12.90 -7.64 -21.26
N GLY A 262 13.12 -7.83 -22.56
CA GLY A 262 13.97 -6.92 -23.36
C GLY A 262 13.48 -5.47 -23.31
N GLU A 263 12.16 -5.29 -23.33
CA GLU A 263 11.52 -3.98 -23.27
C GLU A 263 11.80 -3.28 -21.92
N ASN A 264 11.74 -3.99 -20.81
CA ASN A 264 12.02 -3.42 -19.49
C ASN A 264 13.46 -2.96 -19.35
N HIS A 265 14.43 -3.72 -19.85
CA HIS A 265 15.84 -3.32 -19.88
C HIS A 265 16.06 -2.10 -20.78
N TYR A 266 15.48 -2.10 -21.98
CA TYR A 266 15.56 -0.99 -22.92
C TYR A 266 14.93 0.30 -22.33
N ASN A 267 13.77 0.17 -21.67
CA ASN A 267 13.09 1.29 -21.03
C ASN A 267 13.91 1.93 -19.92
N LEU A 268 14.70 1.15 -19.18
CA LEU A 268 15.65 1.70 -18.19
C LEU A 268 16.81 2.40 -18.88
N GLU A 269 17.41 1.79 -19.90
CA GLU A 269 18.54 2.36 -20.66
C GLU A 269 18.21 3.70 -21.28
N VAL A 270 17.06 3.82 -21.96
CA VAL A 270 16.60 5.08 -22.58
C VAL A 270 16.40 6.21 -21.54
N ARG A 271 16.07 5.85 -20.30
CA ARG A 271 15.93 6.80 -19.20
C ARG A 271 17.25 7.09 -18.46
N GLY A 272 18.38 6.52 -18.91
CA GLY A 272 19.69 6.66 -18.25
C GLY A 272 19.79 5.92 -16.91
N LEU A 273 18.95 4.89 -16.70
CA LEU A 273 18.87 4.12 -15.47
C LEU A 273 19.58 2.77 -15.62
N HIS A 274 20.14 2.26 -14.52
CA HIS A 274 20.79 0.97 -14.47
C HIS A 274 19.79 -0.15 -14.17
N SER A 275 19.89 -1.24 -14.96
CA SER A 275 19.12 -2.45 -14.71
C SER A 275 19.88 -3.42 -13.78
N ALA A 276 19.22 -3.83 -12.70
CA ALA A 276 19.63 -4.95 -11.86
C ALA A 276 18.49 -6.02 -11.79
N ILE A 277 17.70 -6.13 -12.84
CA ILE A 277 16.67 -7.15 -12.99
C ILE A 277 17.36 -8.52 -13.09
N ARG A 278 16.88 -9.49 -12.30
CA ARG A 278 17.43 -10.84 -12.31
C ARG A 278 17.23 -11.52 -13.65
N LEU A 279 18.32 -11.83 -14.36
CA LEU A 279 18.27 -12.43 -15.69
C LEU A 279 17.79 -13.89 -15.64
N LYS A 280 17.00 -14.27 -16.65
CA LYS A 280 16.67 -15.67 -16.94
C LYS A 280 17.90 -16.41 -17.45
N LYS A 281 18.06 -17.67 -17.08
CA LYS A 281 19.18 -18.51 -17.56
C LYS A 281 19.30 -18.55 -19.09
N THR A 282 18.16 -18.50 -19.78
CA THR A 282 18.12 -18.50 -21.25
C THR A 282 18.88 -17.35 -21.90
N ARG A 283 19.06 -16.22 -21.21
CA ARG A 283 19.82 -15.06 -21.74
C ARG A 283 21.34 -15.26 -21.67
N THR A 284 21.81 -16.05 -20.70
CA THR A 284 23.26 -16.23 -20.47
C THR A 284 23.76 -17.58 -20.92
N GLU A 285 22.90 -18.60 -21.05
CA GLU A 285 23.29 -19.96 -21.40
C GLU A 285 23.12 -20.27 -22.91
N LYS A 286 22.18 -19.60 -23.62
CA LYS A 286 21.97 -19.79 -25.05
C LYS A 286 23.03 -19.06 -25.90
N LYS A 287 23.29 -19.60 -27.12
CA LYS A 287 24.00 -18.86 -28.17
C LYS A 287 23.03 -17.78 -28.72
N ASP A 288 23.12 -16.58 -28.13
CA ASP A 288 22.35 -15.41 -28.53
C ASP A 288 23.36 -14.30 -28.86
N ASP A 289 23.14 -13.56 -29.92
CA ASP A 289 23.99 -12.44 -30.34
C ASP A 289 24.13 -11.39 -29.24
N ASN A 290 23.11 -11.25 -28.36
CA ASN A 290 23.10 -10.34 -27.22
C ASN A 290 23.68 -10.95 -25.92
N LYS A 291 24.15 -12.19 -25.95
CA LYS A 291 24.67 -12.87 -24.73
C LYS A 291 25.75 -12.04 -24.02
N GLN A 292 26.65 -11.43 -24.77
CA GLN A 292 27.74 -10.64 -24.19
C GLN A 292 27.22 -9.43 -23.43
N VAL A 293 26.19 -8.75 -23.94
CA VAL A 293 25.54 -7.62 -23.27
C VAL A 293 25.00 -8.02 -21.88
N TRP A 294 24.37 -9.20 -21.80
CA TRP A 294 23.84 -9.71 -20.53
C TRP A 294 24.91 -10.14 -19.55
N LEU A 295 26.01 -10.72 -20.04
CA LEU A 295 27.15 -11.07 -19.21
C LEU A 295 27.85 -9.81 -18.67
N ASP A 296 27.96 -8.76 -19.48
CA ASP A 296 28.55 -7.49 -19.05
C ASP A 296 27.63 -6.75 -18.07
N LEU A 297 26.32 -6.78 -18.26
CA LEU A 297 25.36 -6.28 -17.28
C LEU A 297 25.57 -6.95 -15.90
N GLN A 298 25.78 -8.26 -15.86
CA GLN A 298 26.01 -9.00 -14.60
C GLN A 298 27.29 -8.57 -13.87
N LYS A 299 28.29 -8.04 -14.58
CA LYS A 299 29.56 -7.57 -14.02
C LYS A 299 29.48 -6.15 -13.46
N THR A 300 28.41 -5.40 -13.77
CA THR A 300 28.25 -4.04 -13.24
C THR A 300 28.12 -4.07 -11.72
N PRO A 301 28.66 -3.11 -10.97
CA PRO A 301 28.53 -3.08 -9.49
C PRO A 301 27.09 -3.01 -9.00
N GLN A 302 26.20 -2.41 -9.80
CA GLN A 302 24.80 -2.23 -9.50
C GLN A 302 24.02 -3.57 -9.48
N TYR A 303 24.38 -4.50 -10.38
CA TYR A 303 23.66 -5.75 -10.54
C TYR A 303 23.69 -6.65 -9.29
N PRO A 304 24.85 -7.07 -8.75
CA PRO A 304 24.89 -7.88 -7.53
C PRO A 304 24.36 -7.14 -6.31
N ARG A 305 24.59 -5.81 -6.22
CA ARG A 305 24.03 -4.97 -5.16
C ARG A 305 22.51 -5.01 -5.20
N GLY A 306 21.90 -4.77 -6.36
CA GLY A 306 20.44 -4.80 -6.51
C GLY A 306 19.84 -6.15 -6.13
N LEU A 307 20.38 -7.26 -6.61
CA LEU A 307 19.92 -8.60 -6.28
C LEU A 307 19.99 -8.91 -4.77
N LYS A 308 21.04 -8.44 -4.09
CA LYS A 308 21.21 -8.62 -2.65
C LYS A 308 20.14 -7.90 -1.83
N GLU A 309 19.67 -6.74 -2.28
CA GLU A 309 18.72 -5.90 -1.53
C GLU A 309 17.25 -6.33 -1.70
N ARG A 310 16.93 -7.23 -2.63
CA ARG A 310 15.55 -7.66 -2.93
C ARG A 310 14.76 -8.21 -1.74
N TYR A 311 15.43 -8.86 -0.78
CA TYR A 311 14.76 -9.37 0.43
C TYR A 311 13.97 -8.29 1.19
N LYS A 312 14.29 -7.01 1.00
CA LYS A 312 13.61 -5.89 1.69
C LYS A 312 12.14 -5.77 1.26
N VAL A 313 11.84 -5.96 -0.03
CA VAL A 313 10.45 -5.94 -0.49
C VAL A 313 9.68 -7.16 -0.01
N GLU A 314 10.32 -8.34 0.04
CA GLU A 314 9.71 -9.56 0.59
C GLU A 314 9.35 -9.40 2.07
N ARG A 315 10.23 -8.78 2.86
CA ARG A 315 9.95 -8.42 4.27
C ARG A 315 8.80 -7.44 4.38
N LYS A 316 8.72 -6.44 3.47
CA LYS A 316 7.61 -5.49 3.44
C LYS A 316 6.28 -6.17 3.15
N PHE A 317 6.26 -7.14 2.23
CA PHE A 317 5.08 -7.97 1.95
C PHE A 317 4.70 -8.87 3.13
N GLY A 318 5.68 -9.42 3.83
CA GLY A 318 5.47 -10.15 5.08
C GLY A 318 4.78 -9.27 6.14
N GLU A 319 5.26 -8.03 6.34
CA GLU A 319 4.65 -7.06 7.24
C GLU A 319 3.20 -6.74 6.83
N ALA A 320 2.93 -6.50 5.53
CA ALA A 320 1.60 -6.25 5.02
C ALA A 320 0.63 -7.40 5.30
N LYS A 321 1.06 -8.64 5.04
CA LYS A 321 0.21 -9.83 5.22
C LYS A 321 -0.04 -10.17 6.69
N GLN A 322 1.00 -10.17 7.50
CA GLN A 322 0.91 -10.58 8.92
C GLN A 322 0.31 -9.49 9.81
N GLY A 323 0.73 -8.24 9.61
CA GLY A 323 0.32 -7.12 10.47
C GLY A 323 -0.93 -6.37 10.02
N HIS A 324 -1.27 -6.41 8.73
CA HIS A 324 -2.31 -5.54 8.15
C HIS A 324 -3.36 -6.30 7.33
N GLY A 325 -3.40 -7.63 7.45
CA GLY A 325 -4.43 -8.45 6.81
C GLY A 325 -4.41 -8.46 5.28
N PHE A 326 -3.28 -8.12 4.65
CA PHE A 326 -3.18 -7.99 3.19
C PHE A 326 -3.24 -9.33 2.43
N GLY A 327 -3.18 -10.46 3.11
CA GLY A 327 -3.25 -11.79 2.48
C GLY A 327 -4.61 -12.13 1.87
N ARG A 328 -5.69 -11.46 2.30
CA ARG A 328 -7.06 -11.61 1.79
C ARG A 328 -7.72 -10.26 1.58
N CYS A 329 -8.48 -10.14 0.48
CA CYS A 329 -9.21 -8.91 0.17
C CYS A 329 -10.32 -8.65 1.20
N ARG A 330 -10.47 -7.39 1.61
CA ARG A 330 -11.59 -6.94 2.46
C ARG A 330 -12.84 -6.70 1.64
N TYR A 331 -12.68 -6.23 0.40
CA TYR A 331 -13.74 -5.77 -0.48
C TYR A 331 -13.73 -6.56 -1.80
N LEU A 332 -14.83 -6.49 -2.53
CA LEU A 332 -14.98 -7.07 -3.86
C LEU A 332 -14.56 -6.06 -4.93
N GLY A 333 -14.13 -6.58 -6.07
CA GLY A 333 -13.75 -5.80 -7.25
C GLY A 333 -12.37 -5.18 -7.16
N ARG A 334 -11.80 -4.87 -8.32
CA ARG A 334 -10.44 -4.30 -8.45
C ARG A 334 -10.30 -2.95 -7.71
N LEU A 335 -11.32 -2.08 -7.78
CA LEU A 335 -11.28 -0.81 -7.05
C LEU A 335 -11.37 -1.02 -5.53
N GLY A 336 -12.14 -2.01 -5.07
CA GLY A 336 -12.16 -2.40 -3.66
C GLY A 336 -10.79 -2.93 -3.18
N PHE A 337 -10.14 -3.76 -4.00
CA PHE A 337 -8.77 -4.19 -3.72
C PHE A 337 -7.78 -3.01 -3.70
N ALA A 338 -7.90 -2.05 -4.64
CA ALA A 338 -7.04 -0.87 -4.67
C ALA A 338 -7.17 -0.04 -3.39
N VAL A 339 -8.39 0.16 -2.86
CA VAL A 339 -8.59 0.81 -1.54
C VAL A 339 -7.71 0.14 -0.48
N GLN A 340 -7.78 -1.19 -0.38
CA GLN A 340 -6.99 -1.94 0.60
C GLN A 340 -5.49 -1.82 0.35
N ALA A 341 -5.05 -1.93 -0.89
CA ALA A 341 -3.64 -1.91 -1.26
C ALA A 341 -3.00 -0.54 -0.94
N PHE A 342 -3.64 0.55 -1.35
CA PHE A 342 -3.13 1.90 -1.11
C PHE A 342 -3.15 2.26 0.38
N PHE A 343 -4.24 2.00 1.11
CA PHE A 343 -4.26 2.28 2.55
C PHE A 343 -3.24 1.44 3.32
N THR A 344 -3.01 0.18 2.91
CA THR A 344 -1.95 -0.64 3.50
C THR A 344 -0.57 -0.04 3.20
N ALA A 345 -0.29 0.35 1.95
CA ALA A 345 0.98 0.98 1.56
C ALA A 345 1.23 2.30 2.31
N ILE A 346 0.21 3.18 2.37
CA ILE A 346 0.25 4.44 3.12
C ILE A 346 0.56 4.15 4.60
N MET A 347 -0.12 3.18 5.21
CA MET A 347 0.09 2.86 6.63
C MET A 347 1.48 2.29 6.89
N LEU A 348 2.00 1.43 6.00
CA LEU A 348 3.37 0.92 6.07
C LEU A 348 4.41 2.04 5.96
N ASN A 349 4.18 3.00 5.05
CA ASN A 349 5.02 4.18 4.90
C ASN A 349 4.98 5.05 6.16
N LEU A 350 3.80 5.36 6.69
CA LEU A 350 3.65 6.15 7.91
C LEU A 350 4.34 5.49 9.11
N LYS A 351 4.22 4.17 9.29
CA LYS A 351 4.96 3.43 10.33
C LYS A 351 6.47 3.59 10.16
N ARG A 352 6.95 3.48 8.92
CA ARG A 352 8.37 3.59 8.63
C ARG A 352 8.89 5.01 8.84
N MET A 353 8.13 6.04 8.42
CA MET A 353 8.46 7.45 8.63
C MET A 353 8.58 7.80 10.11
N VAL A 354 7.60 7.40 10.93
CA VAL A 354 7.68 7.61 12.40
C VAL A 354 8.95 6.98 12.94
N LYS A 355 9.28 5.74 12.56
CA LYS A 355 10.49 5.06 13.02
C LYS A 355 11.77 5.78 12.59
N LEU A 356 11.83 6.28 11.34
CA LEU A 356 13.01 6.98 10.82
C LEU A 356 13.21 8.36 11.47
N LEU A 357 12.13 9.10 11.70
CA LEU A 357 12.19 10.48 12.18
C LEU A 357 12.29 10.61 13.70
N THR A 358 11.72 9.65 14.45
CA THR A 358 11.60 9.76 15.92
C THR A 358 12.18 8.57 16.68
N ASN A 359 12.67 7.57 15.98
CA ASN A 359 13.09 6.28 16.51
C ASN A 359 11.98 5.49 17.28
N VAL A 360 10.73 5.97 17.24
CA VAL A 360 9.58 5.27 17.85
C VAL A 360 9.06 4.22 16.88
N GLY A 361 9.06 2.95 17.30
CA GLY A 361 8.49 1.84 16.53
C GLY A 361 7.03 1.58 16.90
N PHE A 362 6.24 1.14 15.94
CA PHE A 362 4.93 0.59 16.22
C PHE A 362 5.08 -0.81 16.81
N LYS A 363 4.63 -0.97 18.06
CA LYS A 363 4.48 -2.29 18.69
C LYS A 363 2.99 -2.61 18.66
N THR A 364 2.63 -3.74 18.08
CA THR A 364 1.27 -4.27 18.22
C THR A 364 1.09 -4.59 19.71
N GLN A 365 0.35 -3.77 20.43
CA GLN A 365 -0.17 -4.20 21.71
C GLN A 365 -1.15 -5.31 21.38
N ALA A 366 -0.92 -6.50 21.91
CA ALA A 366 -1.93 -7.53 21.87
C ALA A 366 -3.19 -6.92 22.47
N VAL A 367 -4.25 -6.84 21.68
CA VAL A 367 -5.57 -6.52 22.21
C VAL A 367 -5.93 -7.73 23.06
N ALA A 368 -5.85 -7.54 24.38
CA ALA A 368 -6.23 -8.57 25.35
C ALA A 368 -7.73 -8.83 25.26
#